data_c699e542967bd05e3bdf87b07a5ef71f
#
_entry.id   c699e542967bd05e3bdf87b07a5ef71f
#
_cell.length_a   1.000
_cell.length_b   1.000
_cell.length_c   1.000
_cell.angle_alpha   90.00
_cell.angle_beta   90.00
_cell.angle_gamma   90.00
#
_symmetry.space_group_name_H-M   'P 1'
#
loop_
_entity.id
_entity.type
_entity.pdbx_description
1 polymer ?
#
loop_
_entity_poly.entity_id
_entity_poly.type
_entity_poly.pdbx_seq_one_letter_code
_entity_poly.pdbx_strand_id
1 'polypeptide(L)'
;MEFTEEAIVLMMLGALLGVCIVSRALDGAGLLAAAAIGSIIGFLGHWTWLSLLIFFLLSASIATRWRYEEKKRLGFAEANDGSRGWKNAVANGGAPAIAVLLHDAMGSPGWGAIALSCSVAVAMSDTLASEIGVMDSRTRSIVSLRVVPTGANGGMSPTGMLSSVVGSLILAIAALGLMADDFVWSGLGAVVIISVAGWAGCQVDSILGETLENRGYLGKHSVNFLATSFGALVGYASFYVI
;
A
#
# COMPACT_ATOMS: atom_id res chain seq x y z
N MET A 1 -33.77 7.37 1.54
CA MET A 1 -33.22 6.98 2.87
C MET A 1 -31.74 7.36 2.80
N GLU A 2 -31.35 8.45 3.44
CA GLU A 2 -29.93 8.81 3.55
C GLU A 2 -29.32 7.92 4.64
N PHE A 3 -28.32 7.17 4.30
CA PHE A 3 -27.55 6.39 5.27
C PHE A 3 -26.59 7.34 6.00
N THR A 4 -26.42 7.15 7.31
CA THR A 4 -25.38 7.85 8.05
C THR A 4 -23.99 7.38 7.61
N GLU A 5 -22.97 8.19 7.77
CA GLU A 5 -21.59 7.83 7.39
C GLU A 5 -21.14 6.55 8.09
N GLU A 6 -21.50 6.39 9.38
CA GLU A 6 -21.18 5.17 10.13
C GLU A 6 -21.84 3.93 9.54
N ALA A 7 -23.09 4.04 9.05
CA ALA A 7 -23.77 2.93 8.40
C ALA A 7 -23.07 2.55 7.06
N ILE A 8 -22.58 3.54 6.32
CA ILE A 8 -21.80 3.30 5.09
C ILE A 8 -20.50 2.56 5.44
N VAL A 9 -19.75 3.04 6.44
CA VAL A 9 -18.50 2.40 6.89
C VAL A 9 -18.76 0.95 7.32
N LEU A 10 -19.80 0.70 8.12
CA LEU A 10 -20.16 -0.66 8.56
C LEU A 10 -20.51 -1.58 7.40
N MET A 11 -21.29 -1.09 6.44
CA MET A 11 -21.63 -1.87 5.23
C MET A 11 -20.38 -2.18 4.40
N MET A 12 -19.47 -1.21 4.24
CA MET A 12 -18.22 -1.41 3.50
C MET A 12 -17.30 -2.42 4.19
N LEU A 13 -17.15 -2.34 5.51
CA LEU A 13 -16.38 -3.30 6.29
C LEU A 13 -16.98 -4.70 6.19
N GLY A 14 -18.29 -4.84 6.32
CA GLY A 14 -19.00 -6.11 6.16
C GLY A 14 -18.79 -6.71 4.77
N ALA A 15 -18.93 -5.90 3.72
CA ALA A 15 -18.71 -6.33 2.34
C ALA A 15 -17.24 -6.73 2.10
N LEU A 16 -16.28 -5.93 2.58
CA LEU A 16 -14.85 -6.23 2.49
C LEU A 16 -14.52 -7.58 3.13
N LEU A 17 -14.93 -7.78 4.39
CA LEU A 17 -14.68 -9.00 5.12
C LEU A 17 -15.34 -10.21 4.43
N GLY A 18 -16.58 -10.05 3.95
CA GLY A 18 -17.27 -11.08 3.17
C GLY A 18 -16.51 -11.47 1.89
N VAL A 19 -16.04 -10.48 1.12
CA VAL A 19 -15.22 -10.72 -0.07
C VAL A 19 -13.89 -11.40 0.30
N CYS A 20 -13.22 -10.98 1.36
CA CYS A 20 -11.96 -11.58 1.80
C CYS A 20 -12.13 -13.05 2.25
N ILE A 21 -13.24 -13.37 2.92
CA ILE A 21 -13.57 -14.74 3.32
C ILE A 21 -13.82 -15.62 2.09
N VAL A 22 -14.69 -15.18 1.19
CA VAL A 22 -15.04 -15.94 -0.02
C VAL A 22 -13.83 -16.13 -0.92
N SER A 23 -13.05 -15.07 -1.11
CA SER A 23 -11.87 -15.09 -1.99
C SER A 23 -10.62 -15.68 -1.34
N ARG A 24 -10.62 -15.94 -0.03
CA ARG A 24 -9.43 -16.34 0.73
C ARG A 24 -8.23 -15.40 0.56
N ALA A 25 -8.50 -14.11 0.40
CA ALA A 25 -7.45 -13.10 0.24
C ALA A 25 -6.69 -12.85 1.55
N LEU A 26 -7.35 -13.03 2.69
CA LEU A 26 -6.79 -12.89 4.03
C LEU A 26 -7.06 -14.15 4.86
N ASP A 27 -6.11 -14.52 5.72
CA ASP A 27 -6.35 -15.53 6.77
C ASP A 27 -7.16 -14.93 7.94
N GLY A 28 -7.52 -15.73 8.94
CA GLY A 28 -8.35 -15.27 10.07
C GLY A 28 -7.73 -14.13 10.86
N ALA A 29 -6.41 -14.14 11.07
CA ALA A 29 -5.69 -13.06 11.76
C ALA A 29 -5.57 -11.82 10.89
N GLY A 30 -5.41 -11.99 9.57
CA GLY A 30 -5.43 -10.92 8.58
C GLY A 30 -6.79 -10.23 8.49
N LEU A 31 -7.90 -10.99 8.58
CA LEU A 31 -9.26 -10.44 8.64
C LEU A 31 -9.46 -9.54 9.87
N LEU A 32 -9.01 -9.98 11.05
CA LEU A 32 -9.08 -9.18 12.27
C LEU A 32 -8.25 -7.89 12.16
N ALA A 33 -7.04 -7.99 11.64
CA ALA A 33 -6.19 -6.82 11.42
C ALA A 33 -6.80 -5.85 10.40
N ALA A 34 -7.35 -6.35 9.28
CA ALA A 34 -8.01 -5.54 8.27
C ALA A 34 -9.29 -4.88 8.82
N ALA A 35 -10.06 -5.57 9.65
CA ALA A 35 -11.23 -5.00 10.33
C ALA A 35 -10.82 -3.84 11.26
N ALA A 36 -9.77 -4.02 12.09
CA ALA A 36 -9.28 -2.99 12.99
C ALA A 36 -8.76 -1.76 12.24
N ILE A 37 -7.89 -1.97 11.23
CA ILE A 37 -7.33 -0.91 10.40
C ILE A 37 -8.44 -0.18 9.63
N GLY A 38 -9.34 -0.94 9.01
CA GLY A 38 -10.47 -0.37 8.27
C GLY A 38 -11.43 0.42 9.15
N SER A 39 -11.66 -0.04 10.40
CA SER A 39 -12.47 0.71 11.39
C SER A 39 -11.81 2.04 11.77
N ILE A 40 -10.51 2.05 12.05
CA ILE A 40 -9.77 3.27 12.35
C ILE A 40 -9.91 4.26 11.18
N ILE A 41 -9.62 3.82 9.96
CA ILE A 41 -9.64 4.70 8.78
C ILE A 41 -11.07 5.16 8.44
N GLY A 42 -12.07 4.28 8.56
CA GLY A 42 -13.44 4.61 8.21
C GLY A 42 -14.15 5.50 9.24
N PHE A 43 -13.95 5.27 10.54
CA PHE A 43 -14.66 6.00 11.58
C PHE A 43 -13.95 7.28 12.05
N LEU A 44 -12.61 7.32 12.04
CA LEU A 44 -11.84 8.49 12.44
C LEU A 44 -11.39 9.35 11.24
N GLY A 45 -11.39 8.77 10.05
CA GLY A 45 -11.22 9.48 8.78
C GLY A 45 -12.57 9.68 8.09
N HIS A 46 -12.72 9.09 6.92
CA HIS A 46 -13.95 9.18 6.11
C HIS A 46 -14.17 7.87 5.33
N TRP A 47 -15.40 7.56 4.93
CA TRP A 47 -15.70 6.35 4.13
C TRP A 47 -14.95 6.32 2.78
N THR A 48 -14.62 7.47 2.19
CA THR A 48 -13.81 7.56 0.96
C THR A 48 -12.36 7.13 1.20
N TRP A 49 -11.81 7.41 2.38
CA TRP A 49 -10.47 6.97 2.77
C TRP A 49 -10.42 5.45 2.94
N LEU A 50 -11.46 4.87 3.53
CA LEU A 50 -11.64 3.42 3.59
C LEU A 50 -11.78 2.82 2.18
N SER A 51 -12.51 3.50 1.27
CA SER A 51 -12.65 3.08 -0.13
C SER A 51 -11.30 2.97 -0.84
N LEU A 52 -10.38 3.90 -0.60
CA LEU A 52 -9.03 3.87 -1.18
C LEU A 52 -8.21 2.67 -0.65
N LEU A 53 -8.32 2.37 0.64
CA LEU A 53 -7.67 1.17 1.22
C LEU A 53 -8.25 -0.12 0.64
N ILE A 54 -9.57 -0.20 0.47
CA ILE A 54 -10.25 -1.34 -0.16
C ILE A 54 -9.79 -1.49 -1.62
N PHE A 55 -9.72 -0.40 -2.35
CA PHE A 55 -9.21 -0.39 -3.73
C PHE A 55 -7.78 -0.96 -3.81
N PHE A 56 -6.90 -0.53 -2.90
CA PHE A 56 -5.55 -1.10 -2.79
C PHE A 56 -5.59 -2.60 -2.52
N LEU A 57 -6.36 -3.06 -1.53
CA LEU A 57 -6.41 -4.48 -1.15
C LEU A 57 -6.90 -5.37 -2.29
N LEU A 58 -7.93 -4.93 -3.02
CA LEU A 58 -8.46 -5.65 -4.17
C LEU A 58 -7.43 -5.70 -5.31
N SER A 59 -6.83 -4.58 -5.65
CA SER A 59 -5.80 -4.48 -6.68
C SER A 59 -4.58 -5.33 -6.36
N ALA A 60 -4.11 -5.28 -5.11
CA ALA A 60 -3.02 -6.10 -4.60
C ALA A 60 -3.34 -7.61 -4.68
N SER A 61 -4.59 -8.00 -4.35
CA SER A 61 -5.03 -9.40 -4.44
C SER A 61 -5.09 -9.89 -5.89
N ILE A 62 -5.50 -9.04 -6.83
CA ILE A 62 -5.49 -9.33 -8.26
C ILE A 62 -4.05 -9.53 -8.74
N ALA A 63 -3.13 -8.63 -8.39
CA ALA A 63 -1.72 -8.72 -8.77
C ALA A 63 -1.06 -9.98 -8.21
N THR A 64 -1.33 -10.34 -6.94
CA THR A 64 -0.81 -11.58 -6.33
C THR A 64 -1.29 -12.82 -7.07
N ARG A 65 -2.55 -12.84 -7.53
CA ARG A 65 -3.13 -14.00 -8.26
C ARG A 65 -2.75 -14.04 -9.74
N TRP A 66 -2.33 -12.91 -10.29
CA TRP A 66 -1.86 -12.86 -11.68
C TRP A 66 -0.67 -13.80 -11.87
N ARG A 67 -0.78 -14.76 -12.79
CA ARG A 67 0.22 -15.80 -13.09
C ARG A 67 0.70 -16.58 -11.84
N TYR A 68 -0.17 -16.80 -10.86
CA TYR A 68 0.18 -17.41 -9.57
C TYR A 68 0.90 -18.76 -9.73
N GLU A 69 0.39 -19.67 -10.56
CA GLU A 69 0.97 -20.99 -10.77
C GLU A 69 2.38 -20.92 -11.39
N GLU A 70 2.64 -19.92 -12.22
CA GLU A 70 3.96 -19.71 -12.78
C GLU A 70 4.92 -19.15 -11.73
N LYS A 71 4.50 -18.16 -10.96
CA LYS A 71 5.28 -17.66 -9.81
C LYS A 71 5.56 -18.78 -8.80
N LYS A 72 4.60 -19.67 -8.57
CA LYS A 72 4.75 -20.83 -7.69
C LYS A 72 5.82 -21.80 -8.19
N ARG A 73 5.84 -22.11 -9.50
CA ARG A 73 6.88 -22.95 -10.11
C ARG A 73 8.27 -22.35 -10.02
N LEU A 74 8.36 -21.02 -10.07
CA LEU A 74 9.61 -20.28 -9.96
C LEU A 74 10.05 -20.01 -8.51
N GLY A 75 9.22 -20.35 -7.51
CA GLY A 75 9.52 -20.14 -6.11
C GLY A 75 9.27 -18.70 -5.61
N PHE A 76 8.52 -17.88 -6.36
CA PHE A 76 8.24 -16.47 -6.06
C PHE A 76 6.81 -16.20 -5.59
N ALA A 77 5.92 -17.21 -5.60
CA ALA A 77 4.54 -17.01 -5.17
C ALA A 77 4.44 -16.68 -3.68
N GLU A 78 3.51 -15.80 -3.34
CA GLU A 78 3.16 -15.53 -1.94
C GLU A 78 2.72 -16.82 -1.26
N ALA A 79 3.12 -16.99 0.00
CA ALA A 79 2.81 -18.19 0.79
C ALA A 79 1.29 -18.38 1.01
N ASN A 80 0.88 -19.53 1.53
CA ASN A 80 -0.50 -19.85 1.88
C ASN A 80 -1.50 -19.64 0.72
N ASP A 81 -1.13 -20.08 -0.48
CA ASP A 81 -1.93 -19.94 -1.71
C ASP A 81 -2.37 -18.49 -1.98
N GLY A 82 -1.49 -17.52 -1.66
CA GLY A 82 -1.73 -16.09 -1.84
C GLY A 82 -2.58 -15.43 -0.76
N SER A 83 -2.90 -16.13 0.32
CA SER A 83 -3.61 -15.58 1.48
C SER A 83 -2.65 -14.78 2.38
N ARG A 84 -3.00 -13.53 2.68
CA ARG A 84 -2.16 -12.63 3.47
C ARG A 84 -2.55 -12.65 4.94
N GLY A 85 -1.56 -12.75 5.83
CA GLY A 85 -1.76 -12.72 7.28
C GLY A 85 -1.75 -11.31 7.88
N TRP A 86 -2.00 -11.22 9.19
CA TRP A 86 -2.04 -9.97 9.94
C TRP A 86 -0.76 -9.12 9.82
N LYS A 87 0.41 -9.75 9.75
CA LYS A 87 1.70 -9.05 9.58
C LYS A 87 1.73 -8.25 8.27
N ASN A 88 1.18 -8.82 7.21
CA ASN A 88 1.08 -8.14 5.92
C ASN A 88 0.05 -7.01 5.97
N ALA A 89 -1.11 -7.24 6.62
CA ALA A 89 -2.13 -6.19 6.80
C ALA A 89 -1.57 -5.00 7.60
N VAL A 90 -0.85 -5.25 8.70
CA VAL A 90 -0.23 -4.19 9.52
C VAL A 90 0.93 -3.52 8.79
N ALA A 91 1.74 -4.26 8.03
CA ALA A 91 2.86 -3.69 7.27
C ALA A 91 2.39 -2.65 6.22
N ASN A 92 1.25 -2.89 5.59
CA ASN A 92 0.74 -2.03 4.51
C ASN A 92 -0.36 -1.06 4.98
N GLY A 93 -1.14 -1.43 5.98
CA GLY A 93 -2.27 -0.63 6.49
C GLY A 93 -2.01 0.07 7.83
N GLY A 94 -0.95 -0.31 8.55
CA GLY A 94 -0.66 0.24 9.87
C GLY A 94 -0.22 1.71 9.83
N ALA A 95 0.71 2.05 8.93
CA ALA A 95 1.16 3.44 8.79
C ALA A 95 0.03 4.40 8.37
N PRO A 96 -0.80 4.10 7.36
CA PRO A 96 -1.95 4.95 7.05
C PRO A 96 -2.97 5.02 8.20
N ALA A 97 -3.21 3.95 8.96
CA ALA A 97 -4.08 3.98 10.13
C ALA A 97 -3.52 4.88 11.25
N ILE A 98 -2.20 4.82 11.52
CA ILE A 98 -1.54 5.72 12.47
C ILE A 98 -1.64 7.17 12.00
N ALA A 99 -1.48 7.45 10.71
CA ALA A 99 -1.65 8.81 10.18
C ALA A 99 -3.07 9.33 10.44
N VAL A 100 -4.10 8.50 10.25
CA VAL A 100 -5.51 8.87 10.54
C VAL A 100 -5.72 9.11 12.03
N LEU A 101 -5.20 8.24 12.91
CA LEU A 101 -5.26 8.42 14.36
C LEU A 101 -4.62 9.72 14.82
N LEU A 102 -3.44 10.06 14.30
CA LEU A 102 -2.75 11.29 14.62
C LEU A 102 -3.49 12.52 14.10
N HIS A 103 -4.03 12.44 12.88
CA HIS A 103 -4.83 13.50 12.28
C HIS A 103 -6.07 13.81 13.12
N ASP A 104 -6.82 12.79 13.54
CA ASP A 104 -8.00 12.92 14.40
C ASP A 104 -7.62 13.50 15.78
N ALA A 105 -6.61 12.93 16.44
CA ALA A 105 -6.12 13.38 17.74
C ALA A 105 -5.61 14.84 17.75
N MET A 106 -5.18 15.37 16.59
CA MET A 106 -4.75 16.75 16.40
C MET A 106 -5.91 17.71 16.02
N GLY A 107 -7.14 17.25 16.02
CA GLY A 107 -8.32 18.03 15.65
C GLY A 107 -8.51 18.20 14.15
N SER A 108 -8.10 17.21 13.38
CA SER A 108 -8.32 17.10 11.93
C SER A 108 -7.82 18.32 11.11
N PRO A 109 -6.52 18.63 11.15
CA PRO A 109 -5.93 19.83 10.52
C PRO A 109 -5.85 19.76 8.98
N GLY A 110 -6.43 18.75 8.32
CA GLY A 110 -6.58 18.65 6.86
C GLY A 110 -5.50 17.82 6.13
N TRP A 111 -4.39 17.47 6.76
CA TRP A 111 -3.30 16.69 6.11
C TRP A 111 -3.56 15.17 6.03
N GLY A 112 -4.59 14.66 6.72
CA GLY A 112 -4.83 13.22 6.86
C GLY A 112 -5.05 12.51 5.52
N ALA A 113 -5.85 13.09 4.65
CA ALA A 113 -6.16 12.55 3.33
C ALA A 113 -4.91 12.31 2.47
N ILE A 114 -4.03 13.31 2.40
CA ILE A 114 -2.80 13.20 1.57
C ILE A 114 -1.77 12.27 2.20
N ALA A 115 -1.63 12.27 3.53
CA ALA A 115 -0.72 11.36 4.23
C ALA A 115 -1.14 9.90 4.06
N LEU A 116 -2.45 9.60 4.22
CA LEU A 116 -3.01 8.27 3.96
C LEU A 116 -2.79 7.88 2.50
N SER A 117 -3.12 8.76 1.55
CA SER A 117 -3.01 8.46 0.12
C SER A 117 -1.57 8.16 -0.30
N CYS A 118 -0.59 8.96 0.15
CA CYS A 118 0.83 8.72 -0.10
C CYS A 118 1.30 7.39 0.50
N SER A 119 0.88 7.07 1.72
CA SER A 119 1.21 5.81 2.38
C SER A 119 0.68 4.58 1.63
N VAL A 120 -0.61 4.62 1.24
CA VAL A 120 -1.24 3.53 0.50
C VAL A 120 -0.66 3.43 -0.92
N ALA A 121 -0.22 4.56 -1.52
CA ALA A 121 0.46 4.56 -2.82
C ALA A 121 1.80 3.83 -2.77
N VAL A 122 2.55 3.94 -1.67
CA VAL A 122 3.77 3.13 -1.46
C VAL A 122 3.43 1.65 -1.45
N ALA A 123 2.42 1.24 -0.66
CA ALA A 123 2.00 -0.15 -0.59
C ALA A 123 1.56 -0.70 -1.96
N MET A 124 0.83 0.10 -2.75
CA MET A 124 0.41 -0.27 -4.10
C MET A 124 1.58 -0.40 -5.07
N SER A 125 2.47 0.59 -5.04
CA SER A 125 3.68 0.65 -5.87
C SER A 125 4.58 -0.55 -5.62
N ASP A 126 4.89 -0.85 -4.36
CA ASP A 126 5.72 -1.97 -3.94
C ASP A 126 5.07 -3.33 -4.31
N THR A 127 3.77 -3.49 -4.03
CA THR A 127 3.06 -4.73 -4.38
C THR A 127 3.09 -4.99 -5.88
N LEU A 128 2.80 -4.00 -6.74
CA LEU A 128 2.85 -4.21 -8.19
C LEU A 128 4.28 -4.42 -8.69
N ALA A 129 5.26 -3.70 -8.11
CA ALA A 129 6.67 -3.90 -8.45
C ALA A 129 7.14 -5.33 -8.15
N SER A 130 6.82 -5.87 -6.97
CA SER A 130 7.22 -7.20 -6.54
C SER A 130 6.46 -8.30 -7.30
N GLU A 131 5.14 -8.20 -7.44
CA GLU A 131 4.30 -9.25 -8.04
C GLU A 131 4.46 -9.37 -9.56
N ILE A 132 4.73 -8.26 -10.24
CA ILE A 132 4.92 -8.23 -11.70
C ILE A 132 6.42 -8.31 -12.05
N GLY A 133 7.26 -7.63 -11.28
CA GLY A 133 8.70 -7.53 -11.52
C GLY A 133 9.44 -8.86 -11.42
N VAL A 134 8.97 -9.82 -10.60
CA VAL A 134 9.57 -11.17 -10.51
C VAL A 134 9.45 -11.99 -11.79
N MET A 135 8.65 -11.55 -12.75
CA MET A 135 8.54 -12.20 -14.07
C MET A 135 9.61 -11.70 -15.06
N ASP A 136 10.43 -10.72 -14.67
CA ASP A 136 11.51 -10.16 -15.48
C ASP A 136 12.87 -10.52 -14.87
N SER A 137 13.63 -11.35 -15.56
CA SER A 137 14.94 -11.84 -15.09
C SER A 137 16.08 -10.80 -15.15
N ARG A 138 15.83 -9.59 -15.68
CA ARG A 138 16.83 -8.51 -15.80
C ARG A 138 16.98 -7.75 -14.49
N THR A 139 17.17 -8.47 -13.40
CA THR A 139 17.18 -7.89 -12.05
C THR A 139 18.57 -7.36 -11.69
N ARG A 140 18.62 -6.15 -11.16
CA ARG A 140 19.82 -5.48 -10.63
C ARG A 140 19.56 -4.98 -9.22
N SER A 141 20.61 -5.01 -8.40
CA SER A 141 20.62 -4.40 -7.08
C SER A 141 20.37 -2.89 -7.19
N ILE A 142 19.51 -2.34 -6.33
CA ILE A 142 19.25 -0.89 -6.27
C ILE A 142 20.49 -0.10 -5.79
N VAL A 143 21.29 -0.70 -4.90
CA VAL A 143 22.46 -0.05 -4.30
C VAL A 143 23.69 -0.19 -5.17
N SER A 144 24.00 -1.42 -5.63
CA SER A 144 25.24 -1.69 -6.34
C SER A 144 25.12 -1.70 -7.86
N LEU A 145 23.90 -1.67 -8.41
CA LEU A 145 23.55 -1.79 -9.83
C LEU A 145 24.06 -3.08 -10.51
N ARG A 146 24.61 -4.01 -9.74
CA ARG A 146 25.07 -5.31 -10.21
C ARG A 146 23.89 -6.22 -10.48
N VAL A 147 24.06 -7.17 -11.41
CA VAL A 147 23.08 -8.22 -11.67
C VAL A 147 22.94 -9.09 -10.42
N VAL A 148 21.72 -9.32 -9.99
CA VAL A 148 21.38 -10.16 -8.84
C VAL A 148 20.28 -11.16 -9.24
N PRO A 149 20.10 -12.26 -8.51
CA PRO A 149 19.01 -13.20 -8.76
C PRO A 149 17.64 -12.49 -8.70
N THR A 150 16.72 -12.94 -9.54
CA THR A 150 15.32 -12.49 -9.48
C THR A 150 14.73 -12.81 -8.12
N GLY A 151 13.94 -11.88 -7.58
CA GLY A 151 13.35 -12.02 -6.23
C GLY A 151 14.30 -11.72 -5.07
N ALA A 152 15.56 -11.31 -5.32
CA ALA A 152 16.45 -10.85 -4.28
C ALA A 152 15.93 -9.53 -3.66
N ASN A 153 16.03 -9.40 -2.32
CA ASN A 153 15.69 -8.16 -1.64
C ASN A 153 16.52 -6.99 -2.18
N GLY A 154 15.87 -5.89 -2.52
CA GLY A 154 16.51 -4.75 -3.17
C GLY A 154 16.79 -4.95 -4.66
N GLY A 155 16.35 -6.07 -5.24
CA GLY A 155 16.44 -6.32 -6.67
C GLY A 155 15.39 -5.56 -7.47
N MET A 156 15.82 -4.75 -8.44
CA MET A 156 14.95 -4.00 -9.35
C MET A 156 15.04 -4.58 -10.75
N SER A 157 13.92 -4.83 -11.38
CA SER A 157 13.84 -5.12 -12.81
C SER A 157 13.17 -3.96 -13.57
N PRO A 158 13.42 -3.78 -14.88
CA PRO A 158 12.75 -2.77 -15.68
C PRO A 158 11.22 -2.87 -15.61
N THR A 159 10.69 -4.09 -15.65
CA THR A 159 9.26 -4.34 -15.53
C THR A 159 8.75 -4.00 -14.14
N GLY A 160 9.49 -4.34 -13.07
CA GLY A 160 9.16 -3.97 -11.69
C GLY A 160 9.15 -2.45 -11.50
N MET A 161 10.16 -1.75 -12.02
CA MET A 161 10.24 -0.29 -11.97
C MET A 161 9.05 0.39 -12.68
N LEU A 162 8.70 -0.08 -13.88
CA LEU A 162 7.53 0.44 -14.59
C LEU A 162 6.23 0.15 -13.81
N SER A 163 6.10 -1.06 -13.25
CA SER A 163 4.93 -1.44 -12.45
C SER A 163 4.79 -0.61 -11.18
N SER A 164 5.90 -0.21 -10.55
CA SER A 164 5.88 0.69 -9.39
C SER A 164 5.33 2.07 -9.74
N VAL A 165 5.77 2.66 -10.86
CA VAL A 165 5.25 3.95 -11.36
C VAL A 165 3.76 3.84 -11.69
N VAL A 166 3.37 2.79 -12.43
CA VAL A 166 1.97 2.56 -12.81
C VAL A 166 1.10 2.35 -11.57
N GLY A 167 1.57 1.59 -10.58
CA GLY A 167 0.85 1.33 -9.33
C GLY A 167 0.58 2.60 -8.54
N SER A 168 1.61 3.43 -8.35
CA SER A 168 1.45 4.71 -7.65
C SER A 168 0.53 5.68 -8.40
N LEU A 169 0.61 5.73 -9.73
CA LEU A 169 -0.25 6.58 -10.55
C LEU A 169 -1.73 6.12 -10.52
N ILE A 170 -1.99 4.82 -10.64
CA ILE A 170 -3.35 4.28 -10.54
C ILE A 170 -3.97 4.63 -9.18
N LEU A 171 -3.22 4.49 -8.09
CA LEU A 171 -3.72 4.86 -6.77
C LEU A 171 -3.94 6.37 -6.63
N ALA A 172 -3.05 7.20 -7.17
CA ALA A 172 -3.20 8.65 -7.16
C ALA A 172 -4.45 9.11 -7.89
N ILE A 173 -4.76 8.51 -9.04
CA ILE A 173 -5.98 8.77 -9.80
C ILE A 173 -7.22 8.31 -9.02
N ALA A 174 -7.16 7.13 -8.38
CA ALA A 174 -8.25 6.65 -7.54
C ALA A 174 -8.47 7.58 -6.32
N ALA A 175 -7.39 8.03 -5.67
CA ALA A 175 -7.46 8.99 -4.58
C ALA A 175 -8.12 10.30 -5.02
N LEU A 176 -7.73 10.85 -6.18
CA LEU A 176 -8.36 12.05 -6.72
C LEU A 176 -9.86 11.82 -6.99
N GLY A 177 -10.24 10.68 -7.56
CA GLY A 177 -11.64 10.38 -7.85
C GLY A 177 -12.52 10.19 -6.60
N LEU A 178 -11.93 9.72 -5.50
CA LEU A 178 -12.64 9.45 -4.25
C LEU A 178 -12.60 10.62 -3.26
N MET A 179 -11.55 11.43 -3.27
CA MET A 179 -11.18 12.34 -2.18
C MET A 179 -10.75 13.72 -2.69
N ALA A 180 -11.25 14.15 -3.88
CA ALA A 180 -10.84 15.42 -4.49
C ALA A 180 -11.06 16.62 -3.56
N ASP A 181 -12.15 16.62 -2.81
CA ASP A 181 -12.53 17.71 -1.89
C ASP A 181 -11.69 17.72 -0.61
N ASP A 182 -11.00 16.61 -0.30
CA ASP A 182 -10.13 16.51 0.86
C ASP A 182 -8.71 17.06 0.60
N PHE A 183 -8.38 17.36 -0.67
CA PHE A 183 -7.05 17.84 -1.04
C PHE A 183 -7.02 19.37 -1.15
N VAL A 184 -6.02 19.98 -0.51
CA VAL A 184 -5.80 21.43 -0.52
C VAL A 184 -5.32 21.94 -1.89
N TRP A 185 -4.68 21.05 -2.68
CA TRP A 185 -4.12 21.40 -4.00
C TRP A 185 -5.11 21.14 -5.13
N SER A 186 -4.77 21.70 -6.30
CA SER A 186 -5.43 21.29 -7.54
C SER A 186 -5.31 19.77 -7.72
N GLY A 187 -6.31 19.14 -8.34
CA GLY A 187 -6.30 17.69 -8.54
C GLY A 187 -5.02 17.13 -9.16
N LEU A 188 -4.39 17.89 -10.08
CA LEU A 188 -3.10 17.52 -10.68
C LEU A 188 -1.96 17.54 -9.65
N GLY A 189 -1.93 18.54 -8.76
CA GLY A 189 -0.94 18.62 -7.69
C GLY A 189 -1.00 17.41 -6.75
N ALA A 190 -2.19 17.04 -6.31
CA ALA A 190 -2.38 15.84 -5.48
C ALA A 190 -1.92 14.57 -6.20
N VAL A 191 -2.28 14.38 -7.49
CA VAL A 191 -1.84 13.23 -8.29
C VAL A 191 -0.32 13.15 -8.37
N VAL A 192 0.36 14.26 -8.60
CA VAL A 192 1.84 14.30 -8.69
C VAL A 192 2.46 13.93 -7.35
N ILE A 193 2.00 14.53 -6.23
CA ILE A 193 2.54 14.27 -4.90
C ILE A 193 2.37 12.79 -4.54
N ILE A 194 1.16 12.25 -4.69
CA ILE A 194 0.85 10.85 -4.34
C ILE A 194 1.67 9.88 -5.22
N SER A 195 1.75 10.15 -6.53
CA SER A 195 2.50 9.28 -7.45
C SER A 195 3.99 9.26 -7.15
N VAL A 196 4.59 10.44 -6.92
CA VAL A 196 6.01 10.57 -6.59
C VAL A 196 6.30 9.94 -5.23
N ALA A 197 5.48 10.18 -4.21
CA ALA A 197 5.64 9.58 -2.89
C ALA A 197 5.53 8.05 -2.95
N GLY A 198 4.54 7.52 -3.69
CA GLY A 198 4.36 6.09 -3.88
C GLY A 198 5.55 5.42 -4.54
N TRP A 199 6.02 5.98 -5.66
CA TRP A 199 7.20 5.48 -6.35
C TRP A 199 8.47 5.60 -5.49
N ALA A 200 8.72 6.74 -4.85
CA ALA A 200 9.90 6.95 -4.00
C ALA A 200 9.90 6.02 -2.79
N GLY A 201 8.75 5.79 -2.15
CA GLY A 201 8.61 4.85 -1.05
C GLY A 201 8.90 3.41 -1.45
N CYS A 202 8.54 2.98 -2.66
CA CYS A 202 8.95 1.68 -3.22
C CYS A 202 10.47 1.57 -3.38
N GLN A 203 11.16 2.68 -3.75
CA GLN A 203 12.63 2.68 -3.78
C GLN A 203 13.24 2.59 -2.37
N VAL A 204 12.61 3.28 -1.38
CA VAL A 204 13.01 3.18 0.04
C VAL A 204 12.85 1.74 0.53
N ASP A 205 11.75 1.05 0.20
CA ASP A 205 11.55 -0.37 0.51
C ASP A 205 12.71 -1.22 -0.03
N SER A 206 13.02 -1.07 -1.31
CA SER A 206 14.11 -1.79 -1.98
C SER A 206 15.48 -1.51 -1.34
N ILE A 207 15.79 -0.26 -0.95
CA ILE A 207 17.03 0.10 -0.28
C ILE A 207 17.11 -0.53 1.12
N LEU A 208 16.03 -0.46 1.90
CA LEU A 208 15.95 -1.08 3.22
C LEU A 208 16.04 -2.62 3.13
N GLY A 209 15.41 -3.22 2.12
CA GLY A 209 15.49 -4.63 1.82
C GLY A 209 16.94 -5.08 1.56
N GLU A 210 17.66 -4.37 0.70
CA GLU A 210 19.06 -4.71 0.39
C GLU A 210 20.01 -4.47 1.58
N THR A 211 19.81 -3.38 2.33
CA THR A 211 20.79 -2.94 3.34
C THR A 211 20.53 -3.50 4.74
N LEU A 212 19.26 -3.58 5.18
CA LEU A 212 18.91 -3.96 6.55
C LEU A 212 18.26 -5.35 6.63
N GLU A 213 17.40 -5.72 5.67
CA GLU A 213 16.76 -7.04 5.71
C GLU A 213 17.76 -8.15 5.37
N ASN A 214 18.58 -7.97 4.35
CA ASN A 214 19.63 -8.94 3.99
C ASN A 214 20.67 -9.14 5.10
N ARG A 215 20.82 -8.18 6.01
CA ARG A 215 21.70 -8.29 7.20
C ARG A 215 20.98 -8.86 8.42
N GLY A 216 19.68 -9.15 8.32
CA GLY A 216 18.88 -9.69 9.42
C GLY A 216 18.48 -8.66 10.50
N TYR A 217 18.70 -7.35 10.28
CA TYR A 217 18.29 -6.31 11.22
C TYR A 217 16.78 -6.06 11.17
N LEU A 218 16.18 -6.20 10.02
CA LEU A 218 14.73 -6.05 9.80
C LEU A 218 14.20 -7.30 9.09
N GLY A 219 12.89 -7.54 9.23
CA GLY A 219 12.18 -8.51 8.39
C GLY A 219 11.33 -7.79 7.34
N LYS A 220 10.88 -8.50 6.31
CA LYS A 220 10.06 -8.01 5.20
C LYS A 220 8.92 -7.08 5.66
N HIS A 221 8.15 -7.50 6.67
CA HIS A 221 7.01 -6.70 7.14
C HIS A 221 7.42 -5.38 7.81
N SER A 222 8.59 -5.36 8.48
CA SER A 222 9.12 -4.12 9.06
C SER A 222 9.62 -3.16 7.99
N VAL A 223 10.22 -3.67 6.92
CA VAL A 223 10.65 -2.89 5.76
C VAL A 223 9.43 -2.23 5.10
N ASN A 224 8.39 -3.00 4.77
CA ASN A 224 7.15 -2.48 4.19
C ASN A 224 6.49 -1.42 5.11
N PHE A 225 6.45 -1.65 6.43
CA PHE A 225 5.91 -0.68 7.38
C PHE A 225 6.69 0.64 7.38
N LEU A 226 8.02 0.57 7.34
CA LEU A 226 8.87 1.77 7.28
C LEU A 226 8.71 2.50 5.94
N ALA A 227 8.60 1.78 4.83
CA ALA A 227 8.37 2.35 3.52
C ALA A 227 7.01 3.05 3.42
N THR A 228 5.94 2.43 3.94
CA THR A 228 4.60 3.05 3.99
C THR A 228 4.56 4.24 4.96
N SER A 229 5.32 4.19 6.07
CA SER A 229 5.51 5.32 6.98
C SER A 229 6.23 6.49 6.31
N PHE A 230 7.25 6.21 5.49
CA PHE A 230 7.90 7.24 4.66
C PHE A 230 6.88 7.93 3.76
N GLY A 231 6.01 7.18 3.09
CA GLY A 231 4.93 7.75 2.27
C GLY A 231 4.00 8.68 3.06
N ALA A 232 3.56 8.25 4.25
CA ALA A 232 2.73 9.07 5.13
C ALA A 232 3.44 10.37 5.55
N LEU A 233 4.74 10.30 5.87
CA LEU A 233 5.55 11.48 6.24
C LEU A 233 5.73 12.44 5.06
N VAL A 234 5.93 11.93 3.85
CA VAL A 234 5.99 12.78 2.64
C VAL A 234 4.66 13.50 2.42
N GLY A 235 3.54 12.79 2.54
CA GLY A 235 2.21 13.39 2.43
C GLY A 235 1.96 14.46 3.51
N TYR A 236 2.31 14.16 4.76
CA TYR A 236 2.23 15.11 5.86
C TYR A 236 3.09 16.37 5.60
N ALA A 237 4.36 16.17 5.23
CA ALA A 237 5.28 17.28 4.99
C ALA A 237 4.84 18.15 3.80
N SER A 238 4.34 17.54 2.72
CA SER A 238 3.87 18.28 1.54
C SER A 238 2.73 19.25 1.88
N PHE A 239 1.86 18.88 2.84
CA PHE A 239 0.77 19.75 3.28
C PHE A 239 1.23 21.10 3.86
N TYR A 240 2.41 21.15 4.46
CA TYR A 240 2.94 22.39 5.08
C TYR A 240 3.95 23.15 4.21
N VAL A 241 4.44 22.55 3.11
CA VAL A 241 5.51 23.14 2.28
C VAL A 241 4.94 23.81 1.03
N ILE A 242 3.78 23.39 0.58
CA ILE A 242 3.13 23.85 -0.65
C ILE A 242 1.86 24.60 -0.29
#